data_4c6e35666cd52c6b4694a01d5537d559
#
_entry.id   4c6e35666cd52c6b4694a01d5537d559
#
_cell.length_a   1.000
_cell.length_b   1.000
_cell.length_c   1.000
_cell.angle_alpha   90.00
_cell.angle_beta   90.00
_cell.angle_gamma   90.00
#
_symmetry.space_group_name_H-M   'P 1'
#
loop_
_entity.id
_entity.type
_entity.pdbx_description
1 polymer ?
#
loop_
_entity_poly.entity_id
_entity_poly.type
_entity_poly.pdbx_seq_one_letter_code
_entity_poly.pdbx_strand_id
1 'polypeptide(L)'
;MNRLIVLGVLSGFLILLTKCGADDSAPHSVQENASGENKDVDVDSSAYFENAILNDATAPLPYWNRAAWHLRNARIPEGLQDLDLALEADSTYGPAWSAKADALYLLRQFDPCIEHLDVCLRYSPDHIPCKLRRAEMHIHLNQYEDALNIINSALRLDDQIHDAYWMKGVIYRETGDIENALSSFQTSIEVNPSFFDGYIALGIAYSATSNPLAVDYFNSAMELRPRSVEAKYNCAMYYQELMLEDPSARKIALDKSVALYQAILDIDSMNASAAFNQGFIFLEYLQDYKNADFWFGQAIEKLPYYHQAFFNRGLARESMGMESSALQDYNSALELKPDFTAAAIAKGRVLDSK
;
A
#
# COMPACT_ATOMS: atom_id res chain seq x y z
N MET A 1 19.15 32.50 -7.50
CA MET A 1 17.86 32.76 -6.85
C MET A 1 17.32 31.41 -6.38
N ASN A 2 17.41 31.10 -5.08
CA ASN A 2 16.85 29.86 -4.55
C ASN A 2 15.33 29.94 -4.63
N ARG A 3 14.72 29.30 -5.64
CA ARG A 3 13.29 29.11 -5.69
C ARG A 3 12.91 28.09 -4.63
N LEU A 4 12.09 28.45 -3.67
CA LEU A 4 11.47 27.53 -2.72
C LEU A 4 10.46 26.68 -3.50
N ILE A 5 10.90 25.56 -4.04
CA ILE A 5 10.08 24.58 -4.70
C ILE A 5 9.61 23.62 -3.62
N VAL A 6 8.31 23.54 -3.41
CA VAL A 6 7.74 22.57 -2.48
C VAL A 6 7.48 21.29 -3.26
N LEU A 7 8.33 20.33 -3.03
CA LEU A 7 8.07 18.95 -3.43
C LEU A 7 6.73 18.50 -2.83
N GLY A 8 5.79 18.14 -3.68
CA GLY A 8 4.53 17.49 -3.28
C GLY A 8 4.74 16.04 -2.88
N VAL A 9 5.85 15.79 -2.23
CA VAL A 9 6.29 14.48 -1.79
C VAL A 9 6.45 14.55 -0.31
N LEU A 10 5.94 13.61 0.31
CA LEU A 10 6.32 13.16 1.66
C LEU A 10 5.09 12.66 2.41
N SER A 11 4.29 11.89 1.73
CA SER A 11 3.43 10.95 2.43
C SER A 11 3.56 9.52 1.86
N GLY A 12 4.57 9.27 1.03
CA GLY A 12 4.85 7.94 0.47
C GLY A 12 5.45 6.95 1.47
N PHE A 13 6.00 7.43 2.59
CA PHE A 13 6.66 6.56 3.58
C PHE A 13 5.71 5.87 4.57
N LEU A 14 4.42 6.23 4.58
CA LEU A 14 3.45 5.69 5.55
C LEU A 14 2.43 4.71 4.94
N ILE A 15 2.58 4.30 3.66
CA ILE A 15 1.54 3.54 2.94
C ILE A 15 1.71 2.02 3.01
N LEU A 16 2.75 1.50 3.66
CA LEU A 16 2.95 0.04 3.75
C LEU A 16 2.04 -0.69 4.75
N LEU A 17 1.20 0.02 5.49
CA LEU A 17 0.27 -0.60 6.44
C LEU A 17 -1.21 -0.32 6.15
N THR A 18 -1.54 0.42 5.09
CA THR A 18 -2.93 0.60 4.68
C THR A 18 -3.16 -0.07 3.34
N LYS A 19 -3.33 -1.39 3.32
CA LYS A 19 -4.03 -2.07 2.22
C LYS A 19 -5.48 -1.58 2.18
N CYS A 20 -5.72 -0.46 1.51
CA CYS A 20 -7.02 -0.04 1.05
C CYS A 20 -6.97 0.10 -0.47
N GLY A 21 -7.01 -1.02 -1.14
CA GLY A 21 -7.25 -1.21 -2.55
C GLY A 21 -7.85 -2.58 -2.71
N ALA A 22 -9.01 -2.66 -3.33
CA ALA A 22 -9.62 -3.92 -3.72
C ALA A 22 -8.66 -4.62 -4.70
N ASP A 23 -7.83 -5.50 -4.17
CA ASP A 23 -7.09 -6.49 -4.93
C ASP A 23 -7.35 -7.87 -4.32
N ASP A 24 -7.55 -8.85 -5.21
CA ASP A 24 -8.01 -10.22 -5.02
C ASP A 24 -7.20 -11.08 -4.03
N SER A 25 -6.99 -10.64 -2.80
CA SER A 25 -6.45 -11.47 -1.74
C SER A 25 -7.51 -11.74 -0.68
N ALA A 26 -8.15 -12.90 -0.80
CA ALA A 26 -8.90 -13.49 0.31
C ALA A 26 -7.98 -13.58 1.55
N PRO A 27 -8.54 -13.47 2.78
CA PRO A 27 -7.77 -13.64 4.01
C PRO A 27 -6.94 -14.93 3.95
N HIS A 28 -5.66 -14.87 4.30
CA HIS A 28 -4.71 -15.99 4.20
C HIS A 28 -5.18 -17.29 4.89
N SER A 29 -6.04 -17.20 5.90
CA SER A 29 -6.65 -18.35 6.59
C SER A 29 -7.61 -19.18 5.72
N VAL A 30 -7.96 -18.73 4.52
CA VAL A 30 -8.96 -19.38 3.65
C VAL A 30 -8.30 -20.12 2.47
N GLN A 31 -6.99 -19.92 2.22
CA GLN A 31 -6.32 -20.51 1.05
C GLN A 31 -5.77 -21.93 1.24
N GLU A 32 -5.58 -22.42 2.47
CA GLU A 32 -4.84 -23.69 2.68
C GLU A 32 -5.59 -24.98 2.40
N ASN A 33 -6.90 -24.98 2.11
CA ASN A 33 -7.65 -26.20 1.85
C ASN A 33 -8.42 -26.27 0.51
N ALA A 34 -8.10 -25.41 -0.45
CA ALA A 34 -8.76 -25.40 -1.77
C ALA A 34 -7.83 -25.87 -2.90
N SER A 35 -7.12 -27.00 -2.75
CA SER A 35 -6.50 -27.72 -3.87
C SER A 35 -7.53 -28.61 -4.58
N GLY A 36 -8.34 -28.02 -5.42
CA GLY A 36 -9.34 -28.70 -6.24
C GLY A 36 -9.95 -27.74 -7.24
N GLU A 37 -9.44 -27.81 -8.48
CA GLU A 37 -10.02 -27.35 -9.74
C GLU A 37 -10.94 -26.11 -9.71
N ASN A 38 -10.38 -24.98 -10.15
CA ASN A 38 -11.13 -23.83 -10.64
C ASN A 38 -12.04 -24.27 -11.79
N LYS A 39 -13.31 -24.48 -11.51
CA LYS A 39 -14.40 -24.36 -12.46
C LYS A 39 -15.30 -23.24 -11.96
N ASP A 40 -15.50 -22.24 -12.83
CA ASP A 40 -16.60 -21.27 -12.72
C ASP A 40 -17.90 -22.01 -12.38
N VAL A 41 -18.28 -21.99 -11.12
CA VAL A 41 -19.55 -22.55 -10.66
C VAL A 41 -20.21 -21.46 -9.83
N ASP A 42 -20.86 -20.57 -10.55
CA ASP A 42 -21.96 -19.77 -10.04
C ASP A 42 -23.22 -20.64 -9.96
N VAL A 43 -23.08 -21.80 -9.32
CA VAL A 43 -24.17 -22.73 -9.03
C VAL A 43 -24.36 -22.76 -7.53
N ASP A 44 -25.46 -22.14 -7.11
CA ASP A 44 -26.16 -22.35 -5.82
C ASP A 44 -25.28 -22.84 -4.66
N SER A 45 -24.20 -22.08 -4.42
CA SER A 45 -23.26 -22.33 -3.31
C SER A 45 -23.98 -22.35 -1.96
N SER A 46 -25.14 -21.65 -1.85
CA SER A 46 -26.00 -21.65 -0.67
C SER A 46 -26.57 -23.04 -0.40
N ALA A 47 -27.17 -23.69 -1.41
CA ALA A 47 -27.72 -25.02 -1.25
C ALA A 47 -26.66 -26.07 -0.92
N TYR A 48 -25.44 -25.93 -1.43
CA TYR A 48 -24.33 -26.80 -1.07
C TYR A 48 -23.98 -26.70 0.42
N PHE A 49 -23.83 -25.47 0.94
CA PHE A 49 -23.51 -25.27 2.35
C PHE A 49 -24.67 -25.65 3.27
N GLU A 50 -25.93 -25.37 2.87
CA GLU A 50 -27.12 -25.79 3.62
C GLU A 50 -27.18 -27.31 3.76
N ASN A 51 -26.94 -28.04 2.67
CA ASN A 51 -26.91 -29.52 2.72
C ASN A 51 -25.74 -30.03 3.61
N ALA A 52 -24.56 -29.38 3.57
CA ALA A 52 -23.46 -29.76 4.45
C ALA A 52 -23.80 -29.56 5.93
N ILE A 53 -24.47 -28.46 6.27
CA ILE A 53 -24.95 -28.17 7.64
C ILE A 53 -26.03 -29.15 8.06
N LEU A 54 -26.98 -29.47 7.16
CA LEU A 54 -28.06 -30.45 7.45
C LEU A 54 -27.49 -31.85 7.72
N ASN A 55 -26.39 -32.22 7.07
CA ASN A 55 -25.73 -33.51 7.28
C ASN A 55 -24.99 -33.61 8.59
N ASP A 56 -24.40 -32.50 9.07
CA ASP A 56 -23.70 -32.42 10.35
C ASP A 56 -23.78 -31.03 10.97
N ALA A 57 -24.92 -30.75 11.61
CA ALA A 57 -25.15 -29.47 12.28
C ALA A 57 -24.37 -29.29 13.59
N THR A 58 -23.68 -30.36 14.04
CA THR A 58 -22.89 -30.34 15.30
C THR A 58 -21.40 -30.08 15.08
N ALA A 59 -20.95 -30.13 13.82
CA ALA A 59 -19.56 -29.84 13.47
C ALA A 59 -19.36 -28.35 13.14
N PRO A 60 -18.23 -27.73 13.53
CA PRO A 60 -17.95 -26.32 13.22
C PRO A 60 -17.60 -26.09 11.75
N LEU A 61 -17.05 -27.10 11.06
CA LEU A 61 -16.50 -26.97 9.70
C LEU A 61 -17.53 -26.53 8.64
N PRO A 62 -18.78 -27.07 8.56
CA PRO A 62 -19.77 -26.63 7.60
C PRO A 62 -20.12 -25.13 7.73
N TYR A 63 -20.28 -24.66 8.95
CA TYR A 63 -20.56 -23.24 9.24
C TYR A 63 -19.35 -22.36 8.86
N TRP A 64 -18.12 -22.79 9.23
CA TRP A 64 -16.90 -22.07 8.87
C TRP A 64 -16.72 -21.98 7.34
N ASN A 65 -17.00 -23.03 6.58
CA ASN A 65 -16.94 -23.02 5.12
C ASN A 65 -17.95 -22.01 4.53
N ARG A 66 -19.18 -21.96 5.05
CA ARG A 66 -20.18 -21.00 4.61
C ARG A 66 -19.80 -19.57 5.00
N ALA A 67 -19.26 -19.36 6.18
CA ALA A 67 -18.71 -18.08 6.62
C ALA A 67 -17.59 -17.60 5.68
N ALA A 68 -16.67 -18.47 5.33
CA ALA A 68 -15.59 -18.15 4.42
C ALA A 68 -16.09 -17.75 3.02
N TRP A 69 -17.16 -18.39 2.54
CA TRP A 69 -17.83 -18.00 1.30
C TRP A 69 -18.52 -16.63 1.44
N HIS A 70 -19.23 -16.36 2.53
CA HIS A 70 -19.83 -15.06 2.80
C HIS A 70 -18.78 -13.95 2.84
N LEU A 71 -17.68 -14.14 3.57
CA LEU A 71 -16.61 -13.15 3.70
C LEU A 71 -15.94 -12.84 2.36
N ARG A 72 -15.66 -13.86 1.51
CA ARG A 72 -15.15 -13.67 0.15
C ARG A 72 -16.08 -12.87 -0.75
N ASN A 73 -17.39 -12.95 -0.52
CA ASN A 73 -18.40 -12.19 -1.26
C ASN A 73 -18.80 -10.87 -0.56
N ALA A 74 -17.95 -10.35 0.32
CA ALA A 74 -18.15 -9.13 1.08
C ALA A 74 -19.44 -9.09 1.92
N ARG A 75 -20.01 -10.24 2.24
CA ARG A 75 -21.18 -10.41 3.11
C ARG A 75 -20.72 -10.60 4.55
N ILE A 76 -20.11 -9.54 5.12
CA ILE A 76 -19.43 -9.64 6.42
C ILE A 76 -20.41 -9.98 7.55
N PRO A 77 -21.62 -9.39 7.65
CA PRO A 77 -22.54 -9.73 8.73
C PRO A 77 -22.97 -11.22 8.73
N GLU A 78 -23.26 -11.78 7.56
CA GLU A 78 -23.64 -13.18 7.41
C GLU A 78 -22.45 -14.11 7.74
N GLY A 79 -21.25 -13.71 7.29
CA GLY A 79 -20.02 -14.44 7.64
C GLY A 79 -19.78 -14.49 9.14
N LEU A 80 -19.92 -13.36 9.84
CA LEU A 80 -19.78 -13.30 11.30
C LEU A 80 -20.82 -14.15 12.01
N GLN A 81 -22.08 -14.16 11.54
CA GLN A 81 -23.12 -14.99 12.11
C GLN A 81 -22.80 -16.49 11.97
N ASP A 82 -22.30 -16.92 10.82
CA ASP A 82 -21.90 -18.31 10.62
C ASP A 82 -20.65 -18.68 11.45
N LEU A 83 -19.73 -17.75 11.67
CA LEU A 83 -18.61 -17.98 12.59
C LEU A 83 -19.07 -18.14 14.04
N ASP A 84 -20.12 -17.40 14.46
CA ASP A 84 -20.74 -17.60 15.77
C ASP A 84 -21.35 -18.99 15.89
N LEU A 85 -22.07 -19.47 14.87
CA LEU A 85 -22.61 -20.83 14.84
C LEU A 85 -21.50 -21.90 14.85
N ALA A 86 -20.40 -21.68 14.14
CA ALA A 86 -19.23 -22.57 14.21
C ALA A 86 -18.65 -22.66 15.62
N LEU A 87 -18.58 -21.53 16.34
CA LEU A 87 -18.06 -21.45 17.71
C LEU A 87 -19.08 -21.97 18.76
N GLU A 88 -20.37 -21.91 18.47
CA GLU A 88 -21.41 -22.59 19.27
C GLU A 88 -21.29 -24.12 19.15
N ALA A 89 -20.96 -24.62 17.94
CA ALA A 89 -20.73 -26.05 17.72
C ALA A 89 -19.43 -26.53 18.38
N ASP A 90 -18.35 -25.75 18.27
CA ASP A 90 -17.08 -26.02 18.96
C ASP A 90 -16.38 -24.68 19.30
N SER A 91 -16.46 -24.29 20.57
CA SER A 91 -15.83 -23.06 21.09
C SER A 91 -14.30 -23.08 21.06
N THR A 92 -13.66 -24.22 20.80
CA THR A 92 -12.20 -24.36 20.69
C THR A 92 -11.71 -24.34 19.25
N TYR A 93 -12.62 -24.20 18.27
CA TYR A 93 -12.27 -24.27 16.84
C TYR A 93 -11.48 -23.01 16.37
N GLY A 94 -10.15 -23.13 16.40
CA GLY A 94 -9.20 -22.06 16.09
C GLY A 94 -9.44 -21.35 14.73
N PRO A 95 -9.74 -22.07 13.63
CA PRO A 95 -10.02 -21.44 12.34
C PRO A 95 -11.20 -20.46 12.37
N ALA A 96 -12.25 -20.70 13.16
CA ALA A 96 -13.38 -19.79 13.29
C ALA A 96 -12.99 -18.51 14.06
N TRP A 97 -12.22 -18.64 15.13
CA TRP A 97 -11.67 -17.50 15.87
C TRP A 97 -10.76 -16.64 14.97
N SER A 98 -9.89 -17.26 14.16
CA SER A 98 -9.03 -16.58 13.20
C SER A 98 -9.84 -15.80 12.18
N ALA A 99 -10.79 -16.44 11.50
CA ALA A 99 -11.62 -15.80 10.49
C ALA A 99 -12.46 -14.65 11.08
N LYS A 100 -12.93 -14.79 12.32
CA LYS A 100 -13.66 -13.73 13.03
C LYS A 100 -12.77 -12.54 13.35
N ALA A 101 -11.52 -12.78 13.78
CA ALA A 101 -10.54 -11.73 13.99
C ALA A 101 -10.20 -11.00 12.68
N ASP A 102 -10.02 -11.72 11.57
CA ASP A 102 -9.78 -11.14 10.25
C ASP A 102 -10.95 -10.26 9.78
N ALA A 103 -12.19 -10.70 9.96
CA ALA A 103 -13.37 -9.91 9.64
C ALA A 103 -13.45 -8.63 10.48
N LEU A 104 -13.15 -8.70 11.77
CA LEU A 104 -13.11 -7.54 12.67
C LEU A 104 -11.98 -6.57 12.31
N TYR A 105 -10.84 -7.10 11.89
CA TYR A 105 -9.75 -6.29 11.37
C TYR A 105 -10.16 -5.48 10.14
N LEU A 106 -10.82 -6.11 9.16
CA LEU A 106 -11.36 -5.43 7.99
C LEU A 106 -12.36 -4.33 8.33
N LEU A 107 -13.16 -4.55 9.38
CA LEU A 107 -14.09 -3.55 9.94
C LEU A 107 -13.40 -2.47 10.78
N ARG A 108 -12.08 -2.51 10.92
CA ARG A 108 -11.26 -1.62 11.79
C ARG A 108 -11.66 -1.67 13.28
N GLN A 109 -12.20 -2.79 13.71
CA GLN A 109 -12.55 -3.07 15.10
C GLN A 109 -11.37 -3.77 15.78
N PHE A 110 -10.31 -3.01 16.09
CA PHE A 110 -9.03 -3.59 16.51
C PHE A 110 -9.09 -4.23 17.91
N ASP A 111 -9.77 -3.61 18.89
CA ASP A 111 -9.88 -4.19 20.23
C ASP A 111 -10.60 -5.54 20.22
N PRO A 112 -11.81 -5.68 19.62
CA PRO A 112 -12.44 -7.00 19.46
C PRO A 112 -11.58 -7.98 18.65
N CYS A 113 -10.85 -7.53 17.61
CA CYS A 113 -9.94 -8.38 16.86
C CYS A 113 -8.88 -9.00 17.77
N ILE A 114 -8.22 -8.18 18.60
CA ILE A 114 -7.20 -8.62 19.57
C ILE A 114 -7.78 -9.64 20.55
N GLU A 115 -8.96 -9.36 21.13
CA GLU A 115 -9.63 -10.29 22.05
C GLU A 115 -9.88 -11.67 21.42
N HIS A 116 -10.34 -11.70 20.16
CA HIS A 116 -10.61 -12.96 19.45
C HIS A 116 -9.31 -13.71 19.11
N LEU A 117 -8.22 -12.98 18.78
CA LEU A 117 -6.90 -13.58 18.58
C LEU A 117 -6.34 -14.19 19.88
N ASP A 118 -6.52 -13.51 21.02
CA ASP A 118 -6.10 -14.03 22.32
C ASP A 118 -6.89 -15.30 22.70
N VAL A 119 -8.18 -15.38 22.36
CA VAL A 119 -8.98 -16.59 22.53
C VAL A 119 -8.52 -17.71 21.58
N CYS A 120 -8.29 -17.38 20.31
CA CYS A 120 -7.73 -18.32 19.34
C CYS A 120 -6.44 -18.96 19.85
N LEU A 121 -5.46 -18.15 20.29
CA LEU A 121 -4.16 -18.63 20.76
C LEU A 121 -4.23 -19.35 22.11
N ARG A 122 -5.27 -19.12 22.89
CA ARG A 122 -5.53 -19.87 24.15
C ARG A 122 -5.94 -21.30 23.85
N TYR A 123 -6.85 -21.51 22.89
CA TYR A 123 -7.34 -22.83 22.53
C TYR A 123 -6.44 -23.54 21.50
N SER A 124 -5.80 -22.78 20.63
CA SER A 124 -4.93 -23.28 19.57
C SER A 124 -3.59 -22.52 19.58
N PRO A 125 -2.69 -22.82 20.55
CA PRO A 125 -1.43 -22.06 20.72
C PRO A 125 -0.52 -22.08 19.49
N ASP A 126 -0.63 -23.09 18.64
CA ASP A 126 0.19 -23.29 17.46
C ASP A 126 -0.51 -22.87 16.15
N HIS A 127 -1.66 -22.18 16.25
CA HIS A 127 -2.38 -21.70 15.07
C HIS A 127 -1.65 -20.52 14.43
N ILE A 128 -0.92 -20.79 13.35
CA ILE A 128 -0.04 -19.83 12.66
C ILE A 128 -0.80 -18.57 12.21
N PRO A 129 -1.97 -18.63 11.54
CA PRO A 129 -2.69 -17.43 11.13
C PRO A 129 -3.02 -16.49 12.29
N CYS A 130 -3.45 -17.02 13.45
CA CYS A 130 -3.69 -16.19 14.64
C CYS A 130 -2.41 -15.55 15.18
N LYS A 131 -1.26 -16.28 15.17
CA LYS A 131 0.04 -15.72 15.54
C LYS A 131 0.42 -14.56 14.63
N LEU A 132 0.33 -14.74 13.31
CA LEU A 132 0.71 -13.70 12.34
C LEU A 132 -0.18 -12.46 12.48
N ARG A 133 -1.50 -12.63 12.56
CA ARG A 133 -2.40 -11.50 12.76
C ARG A 133 -2.16 -10.80 14.10
N ARG A 134 -1.86 -11.55 15.16
CA ARG A 134 -1.52 -10.98 16.48
C ARG A 134 -0.22 -10.19 16.43
N ALA A 135 0.80 -10.71 15.72
CA ALA A 135 2.06 -10.01 15.49
C ALA A 135 1.84 -8.71 14.70
N GLU A 136 0.99 -8.73 13.68
CA GLU A 136 0.62 -7.53 12.91
C GLU A 136 -0.03 -6.47 13.82
N MET A 137 -0.91 -6.86 14.74
CA MET A 137 -1.47 -5.93 15.73
C MET A 137 -0.38 -5.31 16.61
N HIS A 138 0.59 -6.10 17.06
CA HIS A 138 1.73 -5.56 17.83
C HIS A 138 2.58 -4.59 16.98
N ILE A 139 2.78 -4.85 15.68
CA ILE A 139 3.49 -3.93 14.77
C ILE A 139 2.74 -2.59 14.68
N HIS A 140 1.42 -2.61 14.50
CA HIS A 140 0.59 -1.40 14.47
C HIS A 140 0.65 -0.58 15.76
N LEU A 141 0.84 -1.26 16.89
CA LEU A 141 0.99 -0.63 18.20
C LEU A 141 2.44 -0.23 18.52
N ASN A 142 3.39 -0.42 17.57
CA ASN A 142 4.83 -0.24 17.75
C ASN A 142 5.44 -1.12 18.87
N GLN A 143 4.81 -2.24 19.17
CA GLN A 143 5.26 -3.23 20.16
C GLN A 143 6.15 -4.27 19.47
N TYR A 144 7.29 -3.82 18.94
CA TYR A 144 8.14 -4.61 18.03
C TYR A 144 8.75 -5.85 18.67
N GLU A 145 9.12 -5.79 19.96
CA GLU A 145 9.67 -6.95 20.68
C GLU A 145 8.63 -8.07 20.80
N ASP A 146 7.40 -7.74 21.19
CA ASP A 146 6.31 -8.72 21.29
C ASP A 146 5.98 -9.31 19.91
N ALA A 147 5.93 -8.46 18.86
CA ALA A 147 5.74 -8.91 17.50
C ALA A 147 6.81 -9.91 17.06
N LEU A 148 8.12 -9.59 17.28
CA LEU A 148 9.22 -10.49 16.93
C LEU A 148 9.15 -11.83 17.69
N ASN A 149 8.78 -11.80 18.96
CA ASN A 149 8.61 -13.02 19.77
C ASN A 149 7.54 -13.94 19.19
N ILE A 150 6.40 -13.37 18.79
CA ILE A 150 5.29 -14.13 18.18
C ILE A 150 5.70 -14.64 16.79
N ILE A 151 6.28 -13.79 15.94
CA ILE A 151 6.75 -14.17 14.60
C ILE A 151 7.77 -15.32 14.70
N ASN A 152 8.77 -15.20 15.58
CA ASN A 152 9.75 -16.25 15.77
C ASN A 152 9.11 -17.54 16.32
N SER A 153 8.02 -17.45 17.10
CA SER A 153 7.28 -18.63 17.52
C SER A 153 6.52 -19.31 16.39
N ALA A 154 6.01 -18.54 15.41
CA ALA A 154 5.40 -19.08 14.19
C ALA A 154 6.45 -19.74 13.29
N LEU A 155 7.60 -19.10 13.08
CA LEU A 155 8.71 -19.64 12.27
C LEU A 155 9.36 -20.89 12.85
N ARG A 156 9.22 -21.14 14.16
CA ARG A 156 9.64 -22.44 14.76
C ARG A 156 8.69 -23.58 14.43
N LEU A 157 7.43 -23.28 14.06
CA LEU A 157 6.45 -24.30 13.66
C LEU A 157 6.55 -24.57 12.15
N ASP A 158 6.75 -23.51 11.37
CA ASP A 158 6.92 -23.58 9.93
C ASP A 158 7.88 -22.45 9.51
N ASP A 159 9.00 -22.78 8.92
CA ASP A 159 10.01 -21.84 8.42
C ASP A 159 9.76 -21.39 6.99
N GLN A 160 8.69 -21.87 6.33
CA GLN A 160 8.32 -21.51 4.97
C GLN A 160 7.23 -20.43 4.92
N ILE A 161 7.13 -19.58 5.93
CA ILE A 161 6.14 -18.49 6.00
C ILE A 161 6.78 -17.19 5.52
N HIS A 162 6.59 -16.85 4.25
CA HIS A 162 7.12 -15.61 3.65
C HIS A 162 6.61 -14.34 4.34
N ASP A 163 5.33 -14.30 4.76
CA ASP A 163 4.75 -13.15 5.49
C ASP A 163 5.48 -12.89 6.81
N ALA A 164 5.88 -13.94 7.52
CA ALA A 164 6.62 -13.82 8.78
C ALA A 164 7.98 -13.13 8.58
N TYR A 165 8.71 -13.51 7.54
CA TYR A 165 9.97 -12.84 7.19
C TYR A 165 9.75 -11.41 6.72
N TRP A 166 8.70 -11.14 5.94
CA TRP A 166 8.35 -9.79 5.54
C TRP A 166 8.03 -8.90 6.75
N MET A 167 7.24 -9.40 7.70
CA MET A 167 6.94 -8.70 8.96
C MET A 167 8.21 -8.39 9.77
N LYS A 168 9.17 -9.33 9.85
CA LYS A 168 10.48 -9.08 10.47
C LYS A 168 11.21 -7.95 9.75
N GLY A 169 11.23 -7.98 8.43
CA GLY A 169 11.85 -6.93 7.62
C GLY A 169 11.23 -5.56 7.88
N VAL A 170 9.88 -5.48 7.98
CA VAL A 170 9.17 -4.25 8.35
C VAL A 170 9.63 -3.75 9.73
N ILE A 171 9.66 -4.61 10.75
CA ILE A 171 10.10 -4.25 12.10
C ILE A 171 11.53 -3.72 12.09
N TYR A 172 12.46 -4.43 11.45
CA TYR A 172 13.86 -4.02 11.40
C TYR A 172 14.04 -2.68 10.66
N ARG A 173 13.28 -2.43 9.59
CA ARG A 173 13.28 -1.15 8.90
C ARG A 173 12.78 -0.03 9.81
N GLU A 174 11.66 -0.21 10.51
CA GLU A 174 11.10 0.80 11.43
C GLU A 174 12.03 1.09 12.62
N THR A 175 12.82 0.10 13.04
CA THR A 175 13.82 0.27 14.10
C THR A 175 15.18 0.76 13.60
N GLY A 176 15.35 0.96 12.28
CA GLY A 176 16.59 1.48 11.65
C GLY A 176 17.65 0.41 11.41
N ASP A 177 17.35 -0.86 11.63
CA ASP A 177 18.27 -1.97 11.34
C ASP A 177 18.11 -2.43 9.89
N ILE A 178 18.70 -1.64 8.98
CA ILE A 178 18.53 -1.83 7.53
C ILE A 178 19.15 -3.15 7.05
N GLU A 179 20.22 -3.62 7.65
CA GLU A 179 20.87 -4.88 7.27
C GLU A 179 19.95 -6.07 7.51
N ASN A 180 19.39 -6.18 8.72
CA ASN A 180 18.43 -7.23 9.05
C ASN A 180 17.10 -7.06 8.30
N ALA A 181 16.68 -5.84 7.98
CA ALA A 181 15.51 -5.60 7.15
C ALA A 181 15.69 -6.18 5.74
N LEU A 182 16.80 -5.85 5.07
CA LEU A 182 17.13 -6.37 3.74
C LEU A 182 17.22 -7.90 3.75
N SER A 183 17.93 -8.49 4.72
CA SER A 183 18.04 -9.94 4.85
C SER A 183 16.68 -10.61 5.04
N SER A 184 15.80 -10.02 5.85
CA SER A 184 14.46 -10.57 6.11
C SER A 184 13.55 -10.46 4.88
N PHE A 185 13.55 -9.32 4.18
CA PHE A 185 12.79 -9.17 2.93
C PHE A 185 13.34 -10.11 1.83
N GLN A 186 14.66 -10.28 1.74
CA GLN A 186 15.26 -11.22 0.80
C GLN A 186 14.78 -12.65 1.07
N THR A 187 14.81 -13.09 2.33
CA THR A 187 14.30 -14.41 2.72
C THR A 187 12.82 -14.57 2.35
N SER A 188 12.00 -13.52 2.50
CA SER A 188 10.57 -13.59 2.16
C SER A 188 10.32 -13.93 0.69
N ILE A 189 11.12 -13.37 -0.23
CA ILE A 189 11.01 -13.68 -1.67
C ILE A 189 11.71 -14.98 -2.07
N GLU A 190 12.69 -15.44 -1.31
CA GLU A 190 13.30 -16.76 -1.49
C GLU A 190 12.32 -17.87 -1.12
N VAL A 191 11.57 -17.70 -0.04
CA VAL A 191 10.49 -18.61 0.39
C VAL A 191 9.33 -18.57 -0.60
N ASN A 192 8.94 -17.39 -1.07
CA ASN A 192 7.87 -17.23 -2.06
C ASN A 192 8.29 -16.28 -3.19
N PRO A 193 8.83 -16.81 -4.30
CA PRO A 193 9.24 -15.99 -5.45
C PRO A 193 8.11 -15.21 -6.14
N SER A 194 6.85 -15.47 -5.82
CA SER A 194 5.70 -14.72 -6.32
C SER A 194 5.20 -13.66 -5.33
N PHE A 195 5.93 -13.42 -4.24
CA PHE A 195 5.52 -12.48 -3.21
C PHE A 195 5.81 -11.04 -3.61
N PHE A 196 4.84 -10.40 -4.23
CA PHE A 196 4.92 -9.03 -4.74
C PHE A 196 5.38 -8.01 -3.68
N ASP A 197 4.81 -8.06 -2.46
CA ASP A 197 5.10 -7.08 -1.41
C ASP A 197 6.56 -7.18 -0.91
N GLY A 198 7.18 -8.37 -1.00
CA GLY A 198 8.60 -8.57 -0.70
C GLY A 198 9.51 -7.84 -1.70
N TYR A 199 9.20 -7.90 -2.99
CA TYR A 199 9.94 -7.16 -4.02
C TYR A 199 9.77 -5.64 -3.86
N ILE A 200 8.57 -5.17 -3.56
CA ILE A 200 8.34 -3.73 -3.28
C ILE A 200 9.14 -3.30 -2.06
N ALA A 201 9.14 -4.08 -0.98
CA ALA A 201 9.87 -3.76 0.24
C ALA A 201 11.39 -3.68 0.01
N LEU A 202 11.96 -4.61 -0.75
CA LEU A 202 13.37 -4.58 -1.16
C LEU A 202 13.68 -3.37 -2.04
N GLY A 203 12.84 -3.10 -3.04
CA GLY A 203 13.00 -1.93 -3.90
C GLY A 203 13.04 -0.63 -3.10
N ILE A 204 12.12 -0.45 -2.15
CA ILE A 204 12.09 0.72 -1.26
C ILE A 204 13.31 0.76 -0.34
N ALA A 205 13.71 -0.36 0.25
CA ALA A 205 14.85 -0.40 1.16
C ALA A 205 16.18 -0.05 0.43
N TYR A 206 16.37 -0.54 -0.80
CA TYR A 206 17.51 -0.18 -1.63
C TYR A 206 17.43 1.26 -2.15
N SER A 207 16.22 1.78 -2.44
CA SER A 207 16.04 3.19 -2.82
C SER A 207 16.53 4.15 -1.74
N ALA A 208 16.28 3.84 -0.48
CA ALA A 208 16.69 4.68 0.65
C ALA A 208 18.22 4.89 0.74
N THR A 209 18.99 4.06 0.08
CA THR A 209 20.47 4.16 -0.02
C THR A 209 20.96 4.48 -1.43
N SER A 210 20.07 4.92 -2.32
CA SER A 210 20.35 5.20 -3.74
C SER A 210 21.00 4.02 -4.48
N ASN A 211 20.74 2.80 -4.00
CA ASN A 211 21.34 1.59 -4.58
C ASN A 211 20.58 1.19 -5.86
N PRO A 212 21.30 0.98 -7.00
CA PRO A 212 20.67 0.66 -8.28
C PRO A 212 19.88 -0.66 -8.28
N LEU A 213 20.12 -1.60 -7.36
CA LEU A 213 19.31 -2.81 -7.19
C LEU A 213 17.83 -2.53 -6.94
N ALA A 214 17.50 -1.31 -6.46
CA ALA A 214 16.10 -0.89 -6.31
C ALA A 214 15.28 -1.10 -7.60
N VAL A 215 15.88 -0.76 -8.76
CA VAL A 215 15.23 -0.90 -10.07
C VAL A 215 14.96 -2.36 -10.41
N ASP A 216 15.88 -3.26 -10.11
CA ASP A 216 15.72 -4.68 -10.41
C ASP A 216 14.56 -5.28 -9.61
N TYR A 217 14.44 -4.92 -8.34
CA TYR A 217 13.33 -5.37 -7.49
C TYR A 217 11.99 -4.76 -7.93
N PHE A 218 11.95 -3.47 -8.28
CA PHE A 218 10.71 -2.89 -8.83
C PHE A 218 10.34 -3.49 -10.18
N ASN A 219 11.29 -3.84 -11.03
CA ASN A 219 11.02 -4.55 -12.28
C ASN A 219 10.44 -5.93 -12.00
N SER A 220 11.01 -6.71 -11.08
CA SER A 220 10.46 -8.00 -10.66
C SER A 220 9.02 -7.87 -10.13
N ALA A 221 8.75 -6.83 -9.34
CA ALA A 221 7.38 -6.53 -8.91
C ALA A 221 6.45 -6.20 -10.08
N MET A 222 6.92 -5.43 -11.08
CA MET A 222 6.15 -5.12 -12.29
C MET A 222 5.95 -6.34 -13.21
N GLU A 223 6.87 -7.31 -13.22
CA GLU A 223 6.69 -8.59 -13.92
C GLU A 223 5.58 -9.43 -13.28
N LEU A 224 5.53 -9.48 -11.93
CA LEU A 224 4.48 -10.17 -11.19
C LEU A 224 3.12 -9.50 -11.37
N ARG A 225 3.07 -8.16 -11.32
CA ARG A 225 1.84 -7.36 -11.47
C ARG A 225 2.04 -6.22 -12.47
N PRO A 226 1.88 -6.47 -13.79
CA PRO A 226 2.16 -5.47 -14.84
C PRO A 226 1.32 -4.20 -14.76
N ARG A 227 0.14 -4.26 -14.16
CA ARG A 227 -0.74 -3.11 -13.96
C ARG A 227 -0.60 -2.46 -12.58
N SER A 228 0.39 -2.83 -11.77
CA SER A 228 0.62 -2.20 -10.47
C SER A 228 1.03 -0.74 -10.64
N VAL A 229 0.19 0.16 -10.15
CA VAL A 229 0.50 1.60 -10.02
C VAL A 229 1.59 1.79 -8.97
N GLU A 230 1.55 1.04 -7.88
CA GLU A 230 2.50 1.12 -6.77
C GLU A 230 3.94 0.84 -7.21
N ALA A 231 4.18 -0.28 -7.90
CA ALA A 231 5.51 -0.65 -8.37
C ALA A 231 6.09 0.41 -9.32
N LYS A 232 5.25 0.89 -10.27
CA LYS A 232 5.65 1.95 -11.21
C LYS A 232 5.93 3.27 -10.52
N TYR A 233 5.10 3.63 -9.53
CA TYR A 233 5.24 4.89 -8.80
C TYR A 233 6.54 4.89 -7.98
N ASN A 234 6.81 3.84 -7.22
CA ASN A 234 8.05 3.72 -6.43
C ASN A 234 9.30 3.73 -7.33
N CYS A 235 9.26 3.02 -8.46
CA CYS A 235 10.35 3.05 -9.44
C CYS A 235 10.55 4.44 -10.06
N ALA A 236 9.46 5.15 -10.39
CA ALA A 236 9.52 6.51 -10.93
C ALA A 236 10.10 7.49 -9.91
N MET A 237 9.71 7.36 -8.64
CA MET A 237 10.26 8.15 -7.52
C MET A 237 11.76 7.91 -7.35
N TYR A 238 12.21 6.66 -7.37
CA TYR A 238 13.65 6.34 -7.32
C TYR A 238 14.42 7.03 -8.44
N TYR A 239 13.95 6.95 -9.69
CA TYR A 239 14.58 7.67 -10.80
C TYR A 239 14.56 9.18 -10.63
N GLN A 240 13.52 9.74 -10.04
CA GLN A 240 13.41 11.17 -9.75
C GLN A 240 14.41 11.61 -8.67
N GLU A 241 14.66 10.81 -7.66
CA GLU A 241 15.67 11.06 -6.63
C GLU A 241 17.08 10.93 -7.21
N LEU A 242 17.35 9.93 -8.04
CA LEU A 242 18.62 9.73 -8.71
C LEU A 242 19.03 10.93 -9.58
N MET A 243 18.06 11.67 -10.15
CA MET A 243 18.34 12.90 -10.89
C MET A 243 19.00 13.99 -10.05
N LEU A 244 18.76 14.00 -8.74
CA LEU A 244 19.34 14.96 -7.80
C LEU A 244 20.76 14.58 -7.42
N GLU A 245 21.04 13.29 -7.29
CA GLU A 245 22.29 12.78 -6.74
C GLU A 245 23.36 12.56 -7.82
N ASP A 246 22.99 12.04 -9.00
CA ASP A 246 23.92 11.76 -10.10
C ASP A 246 23.59 12.56 -11.38
N PRO A 247 24.29 13.66 -11.65
CA PRO A 247 24.10 14.41 -12.89
C PRO A 247 24.40 13.61 -14.17
N SER A 248 25.24 12.57 -14.11
CA SER A 248 25.55 11.75 -15.28
C SER A 248 24.42 10.81 -15.67
N ALA A 249 23.67 10.33 -14.70
CA ALA A 249 22.48 9.49 -14.90
C ALA A 249 21.20 10.29 -15.22
N ARG A 250 21.25 11.63 -15.05
CA ARG A 250 20.07 12.52 -15.13
C ARG A 250 19.19 12.29 -16.36
N LYS A 251 19.77 12.20 -17.55
CA LYS A 251 18.97 12.05 -18.76
C LYS A 251 18.20 10.73 -18.80
N ILE A 252 18.87 9.64 -18.45
CA ILE A 252 18.25 8.29 -18.42
C ILE A 252 17.18 8.24 -17.34
N ALA A 253 17.47 8.76 -16.15
CA ALA A 253 16.53 8.81 -15.04
C ALA A 253 15.29 9.64 -15.38
N LEU A 254 15.48 10.78 -16.04
CA LEU A 254 14.41 11.65 -16.54
C LEU A 254 13.46 10.89 -17.48
N ASP A 255 14.04 10.29 -18.54
CA ASP A 255 13.24 9.57 -19.55
C ASP A 255 12.46 8.40 -18.91
N LYS A 256 13.10 7.68 -17.98
CA LYS A 256 12.48 6.54 -17.27
C LYS A 256 11.36 6.99 -16.34
N SER A 257 11.59 8.05 -15.55
CA SER A 257 10.59 8.58 -14.62
C SER A 257 9.33 9.07 -15.37
N VAL A 258 9.52 9.87 -16.44
CA VAL A 258 8.40 10.35 -17.28
C VAL A 258 7.63 9.18 -17.89
N ALA A 259 8.33 8.17 -18.42
CA ALA A 259 7.67 7.01 -19.02
C ALA A 259 6.85 6.21 -17.98
N LEU A 260 7.36 6.06 -16.76
CA LEU A 260 6.64 5.36 -15.69
C LEU A 260 5.40 6.13 -15.22
N TYR A 261 5.50 7.46 -15.03
CA TYR A 261 4.32 8.27 -14.70
C TYR A 261 3.29 8.25 -15.82
N GLN A 262 3.71 8.25 -17.08
CA GLN A 262 2.78 8.09 -18.20
C GLN A 262 2.10 6.72 -18.17
N ALA A 263 2.85 5.64 -17.92
CA ALA A 263 2.28 4.30 -17.80
C ALA A 263 1.28 4.18 -16.62
N ILE A 264 1.48 4.95 -15.53
CA ILE A 264 0.50 5.05 -14.45
C ILE A 264 -0.78 5.71 -14.95
N LEU A 265 -0.68 6.82 -15.68
CA LEU A 265 -1.86 7.52 -16.22
C LEU A 265 -2.61 6.71 -17.29
N ASP A 266 -1.93 5.81 -18.00
CA ASP A 266 -2.55 4.85 -18.92
C ASP A 266 -3.35 3.76 -18.19
N ILE A 267 -2.97 3.43 -16.95
CA ILE A 267 -3.67 2.46 -16.08
C ILE A 267 -4.81 3.13 -15.31
N ASP A 268 -4.52 4.26 -14.70
CA ASP A 268 -5.40 5.09 -13.88
C ASP A 268 -5.31 6.53 -14.35
N SER A 269 -6.21 6.89 -15.28
CA SER A 269 -6.26 8.24 -15.85
C SER A 269 -6.63 9.32 -14.83
N MET A 270 -7.14 8.95 -13.64
CA MET A 270 -7.49 9.87 -12.55
C MET A 270 -6.36 10.07 -11.53
N ASN A 271 -5.18 9.52 -11.77
CA ASN A 271 -4.05 9.63 -10.86
C ASN A 271 -3.45 11.04 -10.84
N ALA A 272 -3.92 11.86 -9.91
CA ALA A 272 -3.47 13.25 -9.77
C ALA A 272 -1.99 13.34 -9.38
N SER A 273 -1.47 12.39 -8.59
CA SER A 273 -0.06 12.39 -8.16
C SER A 273 0.89 12.13 -9.33
N ALA A 274 0.55 11.21 -10.23
CA ALA A 274 1.37 10.96 -11.43
C ALA A 274 1.38 12.19 -12.36
N ALA A 275 0.23 12.84 -12.58
CA ALA A 275 0.17 14.08 -13.34
C ALA A 275 0.97 15.22 -12.69
N PHE A 276 0.88 15.36 -11.36
CA PHE A 276 1.65 16.33 -10.60
C PHE A 276 3.16 16.11 -10.76
N ASN A 277 3.63 14.88 -10.61
CA ASN A 277 5.05 14.56 -10.72
C ASN A 277 5.58 14.74 -12.15
N GLN A 278 4.78 14.48 -13.17
CA GLN A 278 5.12 14.87 -14.54
C GLN A 278 5.31 16.39 -14.65
N GLY A 279 4.34 17.17 -14.16
CA GLY A 279 4.44 18.62 -14.13
C GLY A 279 5.69 19.12 -13.41
N PHE A 280 6.04 18.48 -12.28
CA PHE A 280 7.23 18.79 -11.50
C PHE A 280 8.52 18.54 -12.27
N ILE A 281 8.62 17.43 -12.99
CA ILE A 281 9.76 17.12 -13.85
C ILE A 281 9.91 18.18 -14.95
N PHE A 282 8.83 18.56 -15.61
CA PHE A 282 8.87 19.60 -16.65
C PHE A 282 9.23 20.98 -16.08
N LEU A 283 8.76 21.31 -14.87
CA LEU A 283 9.08 22.59 -14.22
C LEU A 283 10.54 22.68 -13.81
N GLU A 284 11.02 21.68 -13.06
CA GLU A 284 12.28 21.77 -12.35
C GLU A 284 13.47 21.35 -13.21
N TYR A 285 13.34 20.23 -13.92
CA TYR A 285 14.48 19.62 -14.60
C TYR A 285 14.56 19.99 -16.09
N LEU A 286 13.42 20.07 -16.76
CA LEU A 286 13.36 20.39 -18.18
C LEU A 286 13.18 21.89 -18.44
N GLN A 287 12.70 22.65 -17.45
CA GLN A 287 12.33 24.07 -17.61
C GLN A 287 11.37 24.31 -18.77
N ASP A 288 10.58 23.29 -19.10
CA ASP A 288 9.50 23.37 -20.09
C ASP A 288 8.21 23.79 -19.36
N TYR A 289 8.12 25.10 -19.14
CA TYR A 289 7.03 25.70 -18.35
C TYR A 289 5.66 25.50 -18.98
N LYS A 290 5.61 25.32 -20.31
CA LYS A 290 4.35 25.07 -21.02
C LYS A 290 3.80 23.66 -20.70
N ASN A 291 4.66 22.65 -20.76
CA ASN A 291 4.28 21.29 -20.38
C ASN A 291 4.05 21.18 -18.88
N ALA A 292 4.79 21.93 -18.06
CA ALA A 292 4.53 22.00 -16.62
C ALA A 292 3.13 22.56 -16.31
N ASP A 293 2.73 23.69 -16.95
CA ASP A 293 1.37 24.27 -16.81
C ASP A 293 0.29 23.26 -17.21
N PHE A 294 0.49 22.53 -18.32
CA PHE A 294 -0.43 21.49 -18.78
C PHE A 294 -0.59 20.38 -17.73
N TRP A 295 0.51 19.80 -17.25
CA TRP A 295 0.45 18.65 -16.36
C TRP A 295 -0.06 19.01 -14.95
N PHE A 296 0.30 20.17 -14.41
CA PHE A 296 -0.32 20.67 -13.17
C PHE A 296 -1.80 20.98 -13.37
N GLY A 297 -2.19 21.48 -14.55
CA GLY A 297 -3.60 21.62 -14.92
C GLY A 297 -4.35 20.30 -14.87
N GLN A 298 -3.76 19.24 -15.43
CA GLN A 298 -4.29 17.88 -15.35
C GLN A 298 -4.40 17.39 -13.90
N ALA A 299 -3.40 17.65 -13.06
CA ALA A 299 -3.43 17.26 -11.64
C ALA A 299 -4.57 17.97 -10.89
N ILE A 300 -4.80 19.25 -11.16
CA ILE A 300 -5.89 20.05 -10.57
C ILE A 300 -7.26 19.57 -11.04
N GLU A 301 -7.41 19.21 -12.32
CA GLU A 301 -8.65 18.66 -12.86
C GLU A 301 -9.06 17.37 -12.14
N LYS A 302 -8.06 16.51 -11.87
CA LYS A 302 -8.26 15.23 -11.17
C LYS A 302 -8.47 15.41 -9.66
N LEU A 303 -7.82 16.39 -9.06
CA LEU A 303 -7.88 16.69 -7.61
C LEU A 303 -8.02 18.20 -7.40
N PRO A 304 -9.25 18.76 -7.38
CA PRO A 304 -9.49 20.21 -7.35
C PRO A 304 -9.00 20.94 -6.08
N TYR A 305 -8.67 20.23 -5.02
CA TYR A 305 -8.13 20.77 -3.77
C TYR A 305 -6.63 20.52 -3.59
N TYR A 306 -5.90 20.25 -4.68
CA TYR A 306 -4.46 20.02 -4.68
C TYR A 306 -3.68 21.34 -4.65
N HIS A 307 -3.56 21.97 -3.47
CA HIS A 307 -2.94 23.28 -3.32
C HIS A 307 -1.50 23.37 -3.85
N GLN A 308 -0.69 22.29 -3.74
CA GLN A 308 0.66 22.25 -4.32
C GLN A 308 0.63 22.31 -5.86
N ALA A 309 -0.36 21.70 -6.49
CA ALA A 309 -0.48 21.75 -7.95
C ALA A 309 -0.82 23.17 -8.45
N PHE A 310 -1.70 23.89 -7.75
CA PHE A 310 -1.94 25.32 -8.02
C PHE A 310 -0.65 26.12 -7.85
N PHE A 311 0.05 25.97 -6.74
CA PHE A 311 1.29 26.71 -6.50
C PHE A 311 2.32 26.45 -7.60
N ASN A 312 2.60 25.21 -7.96
CA ASN A 312 3.61 24.88 -8.97
C ASN A 312 3.17 25.30 -10.37
N ARG A 313 1.84 25.26 -10.69
CA ARG A 313 1.32 25.83 -11.94
C ARG A 313 1.54 27.35 -11.96
N GLY A 314 1.32 28.01 -10.84
CA GLY A 314 1.62 29.42 -10.68
C GLY A 314 3.10 29.75 -10.96
N LEU A 315 4.04 28.93 -10.47
CA LEU A 315 5.47 29.06 -10.75
C LEU A 315 5.78 28.89 -12.26
N ALA A 316 5.17 27.90 -12.91
CA ALA A 316 5.32 27.70 -14.34
C ALA A 316 4.81 28.93 -15.13
N ARG A 317 3.63 29.45 -14.79
CA ARG A 317 3.02 30.63 -15.41
C ARG A 317 3.83 31.90 -15.17
N GLU A 318 4.32 32.11 -13.95
CA GLU A 318 5.25 33.21 -13.63
C GLU A 318 6.50 33.15 -14.49
N SER A 319 7.08 31.95 -14.69
CA SER A 319 8.25 31.75 -15.53
C SER A 319 7.99 32.02 -17.01
N MET A 320 6.74 31.93 -17.47
CA MET A 320 6.30 32.34 -18.82
C MET A 320 5.89 33.82 -18.91
N GLY A 321 6.00 34.60 -17.84
CA GLY A 321 5.56 36.00 -17.82
C GLY A 321 4.03 36.17 -17.71
N MET A 322 3.30 35.12 -17.37
CA MET A 322 1.83 35.13 -17.23
C MET A 322 1.41 35.54 -15.81
N GLU A 323 1.86 36.70 -15.37
CA GLU A 323 1.73 37.15 -13.96
C GLU A 323 0.30 37.11 -13.42
N SER A 324 -0.70 37.56 -14.21
CA SER A 324 -2.10 37.56 -13.77
C SER A 324 -2.62 36.15 -13.48
N SER A 325 -2.26 35.17 -14.32
CA SER A 325 -2.64 33.78 -14.14
C SER A 325 -1.88 33.13 -13.00
N ALA A 326 -0.59 33.48 -12.81
CA ALA A 326 0.19 33.04 -11.68
C ALA A 326 -0.40 33.52 -10.34
N LEU A 327 -0.82 34.79 -10.26
CA LEU A 327 -1.48 35.34 -9.09
C LEU A 327 -2.80 34.63 -8.76
N GLN A 328 -3.59 34.27 -9.77
CA GLN A 328 -4.80 33.47 -9.57
C GLN A 328 -4.49 32.12 -8.93
N ASP A 329 -3.48 31.43 -9.45
CA ASP A 329 -3.06 30.14 -8.93
C ASP A 329 -2.52 30.23 -7.51
N TYR A 330 -1.71 31.24 -7.19
CA TYR A 330 -1.24 31.47 -5.81
C TYR A 330 -2.38 31.79 -4.85
N ASN A 331 -3.40 32.54 -5.28
CA ASN A 331 -4.59 32.78 -4.50
C ASN A 331 -5.36 31.49 -4.24
N SER A 332 -5.60 30.65 -5.27
CA SER A 332 -6.26 29.36 -5.12
C SER A 332 -5.50 28.43 -4.18
N ALA A 333 -4.17 28.41 -4.25
CA ALA A 333 -3.33 27.64 -3.33
C ALA A 333 -3.50 28.11 -1.86
N LEU A 334 -3.60 29.44 -1.64
CA LEU A 334 -3.80 30.05 -0.32
C LEU A 334 -5.24 29.93 0.19
N GLU A 335 -6.24 29.91 -0.69
CA GLU A 335 -7.63 29.62 -0.31
C GLU A 335 -7.76 28.17 0.20
N LEU A 336 -7.08 27.23 -0.44
CA LEU A 336 -7.07 25.82 -0.01
C LEU A 336 -6.21 25.58 1.24
N LYS A 337 -5.11 26.33 1.37
CA LYS A 337 -4.18 26.23 2.49
C LYS A 337 -3.68 27.63 2.91
N PRO A 338 -4.37 28.32 3.84
CA PRO A 338 -4.04 29.70 4.21
C PRO A 338 -2.65 29.92 4.80
N ASP A 339 -2.07 28.91 5.43
CA ASP A 339 -0.72 28.91 6.01
C ASP A 339 0.39 28.49 5.04
N PHE A 340 0.08 28.41 3.72
CA PHE A 340 1.05 27.98 2.72
C PHE A 340 2.05 29.11 2.40
N THR A 341 3.06 29.24 3.23
CA THR A 341 4.07 30.31 3.19
C THR A 341 4.74 30.48 1.83
N ALA A 342 5.03 29.38 1.12
CA ALA A 342 5.65 29.44 -0.22
C ALA A 342 4.78 30.18 -1.23
N ALA A 343 3.48 29.93 -1.24
CA ALA A 343 2.54 30.61 -2.13
C ALA A 343 2.36 32.10 -1.74
N ALA A 344 2.37 32.42 -0.46
CA ALA A 344 2.31 33.81 0.01
C ALA A 344 3.54 34.61 -0.44
N ILE A 345 4.74 34.06 -0.30
CA ILE A 345 5.99 34.67 -0.77
C ILE A 345 5.98 34.88 -2.28
N ALA A 346 5.59 33.84 -3.05
CA ALA A 346 5.54 33.92 -4.51
C ALA A 346 4.53 34.99 -4.99
N LYS A 347 3.36 35.05 -4.34
CA LYS A 347 2.35 36.08 -4.62
C LYS A 347 2.91 37.47 -4.34
N GLY A 348 3.58 37.71 -3.18
CA GLY A 348 4.21 38.98 -2.86
C GLY A 348 5.24 39.39 -3.91
N ARG A 349 6.13 38.50 -4.31
CA ARG A 349 7.14 38.74 -5.36
C ARG A 349 6.55 39.24 -6.67
N VAL A 350 5.42 38.64 -7.13
CA VAL A 350 4.77 39.04 -8.38
C VAL A 350 4.07 40.40 -8.23
N LEU A 351 3.54 40.73 -7.03
CA LEU A 351 2.92 42.04 -6.78
C LEU A 351 3.95 43.17 -6.72
N ASP A 352 5.12 42.90 -6.15
CA ASP A 352 6.21 43.89 -6.01
C ASP A 352 6.95 44.15 -7.33
N SER A 353 6.79 43.28 -8.33
CA SER A 353 7.41 43.43 -9.67
C SER A 353 6.63 44.39 -10.61
N LYS A 354 5.44 44.83 -10.22
CA LYS A 354 4.58 45.78 -10.95
C LYS A 354 4.88 47.21 -10.51
#